data_90fe69485152a86cfee3251d01ccf2c8
#
_entry.id   90fe69485152a86cfee3251d01ccf2c8
#
_cell.length_a   1.000
_cell.length_b   1.000
_cell.length_c   1.000
_cell.angle_alpha   90.00
_cell.angle_beta   90.00
_cell.angle_gamma   90.00
#
_symmetry.space_group_name_H-M   'P 1'
#
loop_
_entity.id
_entity.type
_entity.pdbx_description
1 polymer ?
#
loop_
_entity_poly.entity_id
_entity_poly.type
_entity_poly.pdbx_seq_one_letter_code
_entity_poly.pdbx_strand_id
1 'polypeptide(L)'
;MRTVFLSDIHVDINREYPVAKEFARYVKEKNAHVVVIAGDISEKQQETLDTVCEIEQLSGAKVLFVPGNHDLWGPQGDPNQIDAIYDRYCQDEHCLCGRDYKIGDKVIIGDAGWYDYSFGSGRYSFEEYEKMSLAGRTWQDSLRNAWTRDNLGRSQWMLSRLESRMAAYPDEKLVMVTHMLPIKEFTVPPEMANWPYFNAFLRSQ
;
A
#
# COMPACT_ATOMS: atom_id res chain seq x y z
N MET A 1 -13.98 0.19 20.67
CA MET A 1 -13.57 1.10 19.61
C MET A 1 -13.76 0.42 18.26
N ARG A 2 -14.21 1.13 17.22
CA ARG A 2 -14.52 0.55 15.90
C ARG A 2 -13.55 1.13 14.86
N THR A 3 -12.95 0.26 14.07
CA THR A 3 -12.05 0.62 12.97
C THR A 3 -12.66 0.16 11.65
N VAL A 4 -12.56 0.99 10.62
CA VAL A 4 -12.90 0.65 9.23
C VAL A 4 -11.60 0.52 8.44
N PHE A 5 -11.50 -0.51 7.64
CA PHE A 5 -10.40 -0.72 6.70
C PHE A 5 -10.90 -0.52 5.28
N LEU A 6 -10.14 0.20 4.48
CA LEU A 6 -10.39 0.50 3.06
C LEU A 6 -9.11 0.20 2.27
N SER A 7 -9.23 -0.01 0.97
CA SER A 7 -8.10 -0.16 0.04
C SER A 7 -8.55 0.24 -1.36
N ASP A 8 -7.62 0.60 -2.23
CA ASP A 8 -7.81 0.78 -3.68
C ASP A 8 -8.95 1.76 -4.01
N ILE A 9 -9.01 2.88 -3.35
CA ILE A 9 -10.10 3.86 -3.54
C ILE A 9 -9.96 4.70 -4.81
N HIS A 10 -8.74 4.85 -5.35
CA HIS A 10 -8.41 5.44 -6.64
C HIS A 10 -9.25 6.68 -6.98
N VAL A 11 -9.16 7.74 -6.20
CA VAL A 11 -9.92 8.98 -6.43
C VAL A 11 -9.60 9.63 -7.77
N ASP A 12 -8.39 9.42 -8.28
CA ASP A 12 -7.92 9.89 -9.57
C ASP A 12 -8.59 9.19 -10.77
N ILE A 13 -8.95 7.92 -10.63
CA ILE A 13 -9.69 7.14 -11.63
C ILE A 13 -11.20 7.38 -11.49
N ASN A 14 -11.69 7.48 -10.26
CA ASN A 14 -13.11 7.58 -9.94
C ASN A 14 -13.64 9.03 -9.86
N ARG A 15 -13.10 9.95 -10.68
CA ARG A 15 -13.39 11.40 -10.62
C ARG A 15 -14.88 11.76 -10.80
N GLU A 16 -15.66 10.89 -11.42
CA GLU A 16 -17.11 11.08 -11.59
C GLU A 16 -17.89 10.92 -10.28
N TYR A 17 -17.26 10.35 -9.25
CA TYR A 17 -17.86 10.08 -7.95
C TYR A 17 -17.20 10.91 -6.85
N PRO A 18 -17.96 11.42 -5.87
CA PRO A 18 -17.42 12.13 -4.72
C PRO A 18 -16.86 11.13 -3.68
N VAL A 19 -15.82 10.37 -4.07
CA VAL A 19 -15.31 9.18 -3.36
C VAL A 19 -15.02 9.49 -1.88
N ALA A 20 -14.28 10.56 -1.59
CA ALA A 20 -13.94 10.93 -0.20
C ALA A 20 -15.20 11.20 0.65
N LYS A 21 -16.20 11.87 0.08
CA LYS A 21 -17.46 12.18 0.78
C LYS A 21 -18.28 10.93 1.05
N GLU A 22 -18.36 10.02 0.09
CA GLU A 22 -19.10 8.75 0.26
C GLU A 22 -18.43 7.87 1.32
N PHE A 23 -17.10 7.76 1.32
CA PHE A 23 -16.39 7.05 2.38
C PHE A 23 -16.57 7.72 3.75
N ALA A 24 -16.46 9.03 3.83
CA ALA A 24 -16.69 9.76 5.09
C ALA A 24 -18.11 9.53 5.61
N ARG A 25 -19.12 9.53 4.73
CA ARG A 25 -20.51 9.21 5.08
C ARG A 25 -20.63 7.78 5.64
N TYR A 26 -20.06 6.80 4.96
CA TYR A 26 -20.04 5.41 5.40
C TYR A 26 -19.36 5.26 6.78
N VAL A 27 -18.21 5.90 6.96
CA VAL A 27 -17.47 5.91 8.25
C VAL A 27 -18.33 6.44 9.38
N LYS A 28 -19.07 7.55 9.16
CA LYS A 28 -20.04 8.10 10.13
C LYS A 28 -21.16 7.11 10.43
N GLU A 29 -21.78 6.53 9.41
CA GLU A 29 -22.87 5.55 9.57
C GLU A 29 -22.43 4.35 10.41
N LYS A 30 -21.17 3.93 10.27
CA LYS A 30 -20.58 2.85 11.07
C LYS A 30 -20.14 3.28 12.47
N ASN A 31 -20.23 4.56 12.80
CA ASN A 31 -19.69 5.12 14.04
C ASN A 31 -18.24 4.68 14.27
N ALA A 32 -17.42 4.74 13.23
CA ALA A 32 -16.01 4.38 13.32
C ALA A 32 -15.21 5.49 14.01
N HIS A 33 -14.19 5.11 14.76
CA HIS A 33 -13.28 6.02 15.45
C HIS A 33 -11.96 6.18 14.68
N VAL A 34 -11.60 5.14 13.92
CA VAL A 34 -10.40 5.11 13.10
C VAL A 34 -10.74 4.51 11.74
N VAL A 35 -10.16 5.08 10.71
CA VAL A 35 -10.11 4.55 9.34
C VAL A 35 -8.67 4.20 9.02
N VAL A 36 -8.44 3.07 8.39
CA VAL A 36 -7.14 2.66 7.87
C VAL A 36 -7.29 2.42 6.38
N ILE A 37 -6.53 3.13 5.57
CA ILE A 37 -6.52 2.98 4.11
C ILE A 37 -5.25 2.24 3.72
N ALA A 38 -5.40 1.03 3.20
CA ALA A 38 -4.30 0.17 2.80
C ALA A 38 -3.86 0.42 1.34
N GLY A 39 -3.58 1.68 1.01
CA GLY A 39 -2.97 2.10 -0.24
C GLY A 39 -3.89 2.29 -1.43
N ASP A 40 -3.28 2.75 -2.51
CA ASP A 40 -3.89 3.06 -3.80
C ASP A 40 -5.02 4.09 -3.70
N ILE A 41 -4.67 5.24 -3.11
CA ILE A 41 -5.56 6.37 -2.92
C ILE A 41 -5.58 7.23 -4.19
N SER A 42 -4.41 7.65 -4.70
CA SER A 42 -4.25 8.39 -5.95
C SER A 42 -2.82 8.26 -6.51
N GLU A 43 -2.68 8.34 -7.85
CA GLU A 43 -1.35 8.46 -8.48
C GLU A 43 -0.67 9.82 -8.24
N LYS A 44 -1.36 10.77 -7.58
CA LYS A 44 -0.84 12.10 -7.27
C LYS A 44 -0.68 12.28 -5.77
N GLN A 45 0.56 12.42 -5.35
CA GLN A 45 0.92 12.54 -3.94
C GLN A 45 0.07 13.57 -3.17
N GLN A 46 -0.12 14.78 -3.71
CA GLN A 46 -0.89 15.81 -3.02
C GLN A 46 -2.38 15.42 -2.93
N GLU A 47 -2.93 14.81 -3.98
CA GLU A 47 -4.33 14.34 -4.00
C GLU A 47 -4.55 13.21 -2.99
N THR A 48 -3.56 12.32 -2.79
CA THR A 48 -3.58 11.30 -1.71
C THR A 48 -3.69 11.98 -0.35
N LEU A 49 -2.81 12.93 -0.03
CA LEU A 49 -2.82 13.63 1.26
C LEU A 49 -4.11 14.45 1.48
N ASP A 50 -4.56 15.17 0.45
CA ASP A 50 -5.80 15.95 0.51
C ASP A 50 -7.01 15.04 0.75
N THR A 51 -7.07 13.88 0.10
CA THR A 51 -8.14 12.89 0.28
C THR A 51 -8.18 12.33 1.69
N VAL A 52 -7.02 11.98 2.25
CA VAL A 52 -6.90 11.51 3.65
C VAL A 52 -7.43 12.57 4.62
N CYS A 53 -6.99 13.82 4.45
CA CYS A 53 -7.46 14.95 5.26
C CYS A 53 -8.97 15.20 5.07
N GLU A 54 -9.49 15.15 3.86
CA GLU A 54 -10.92 15.34 3.58
C GLU A 54 -11.78 14.28 4.27
N ILE A 55 -11.39 13.00 4.18
CA ILE A 55 -12.10 11.91 4.87
C ILE A 55 -12.08 12.10 6.38
N GLU A 56 -10.93 12.47 6.96
CA GLU A 56 -10.81 12.76 8.41
C GLU A 56 -11.72 13.91 8.82
N GLN A 57 -11.66 15.04 8.14
CA GLN A 57 -12.47 16.23 8.44
C GLN A 57 -13.97 15.95 8.33
N LEU A 58 -14.37 15.27 7.26
CA LEU A 58 -15.78 14.99 7.01
C LEU A 58 -16.33 13.90 7.92
N SER A 59 -15.55 12.87 8.25
CA SER A 59 -16.02 11.77 9.09
C SER A 59 -15.91 12.06 10.59
N GLY A 60 -14.92 12.83 11.01
CA GLY A 60 -14.53 13.02 12.40
C GLY A 60 -13.81 11.83 13.01
N ALA A 61 -13.46 10.81 12.21
CA ALA A 61 -12.66 9.66 12.62
C ALA A 61 -11.19 9.93 12.30
N LYS A 62 -10.23 9.45 13.10
CA LYS A 62 -8.81 9.50 12.74
C LYS A 62 -8.56 8.64 11.51
N VAL A 63 -7.94 9.21 10.47
CA VAL A 63 -7.57 8.47 9.27
C VAL A 63 -6.08 8.16 9.32
N LEU A 64 -5.75 6.92 9.01
CA LEU A 64 -4.38 6.42 8.86
C LEU A 64 -4.25 5.76 7.50
N PHE A 65 -3.06 5.76 6.91
CA PHE A 65 -2.84 5.07 5.65
C PHE A 65 -1.43 4.49 5.53
N VAL A 66 -1.26 3.54 4.62
CA VAL A 66 0.00 3.20 3.99
C VAL A 66 -0.12 3.53 2.50
N PRO A 67 0.93 3.98 1.80
CA PRO A 67 0.85 4.17 0.36
C PRO A 67 0.80 2.80 -0.36
N GLY A 68 0.05 2.74 -1.45
CA GLY A 68 0.12 1.67 -2.42
C GLY A 68 1.13 1.95 -3.52
N ASN A 69 1.25 1.05 -4.49
CA ASN A 69 2.17 1.26 -5.60
C ASN A 69 1.75 2.45 -6.48
N HIS A 70 0.44 2.69 -6.66
CA HIS A 70 -0.04 3.86 -7.41
C HIS A 70 0.28 5.17 -6.69
N ASP A 71 0.14 5.26 -5.37
CA ASP A 71 0.51 6.46 -4.60
C ASP A 71 2.01 6.79 -4.73
N LEU A 72 2.83 5.78 -5.03
CA LEU A 72 4.27 5.89 -5.20
C LEU A 72 4.70 6.11 -6.66
N TRP A 73 3.75 6.13 -7.62
CA TRP A 73 4.07 6.39 -9.01
C TRP A 73 4.64 7.79 -9.19
N GLY A 74 5.83 7.84 -9.80
CA GLY A 74 6.52 9.08 -10.13
C GLY A 74 6.63 9.29 -11.63
N PRO A 75 7.23 10.40 -12.05
CA PRO A 75 7.65 10.60 -13.43
C PRO A 75 8.59 9.49 -13.88
N GLN A 76 8.42 9.04 -15.11
CA GLN A 76 9.25 7.94 -15.65
C GLN A 76 10.75 8.26 -15.57
N GLY A 77 11.52 7.30 -15.05
CA GLY A 77 12.97 7.30 -15.14
C GLY A 77 13.73 8.07 -14.07
N ASP A 78 13.09 8.60 -13.03
CA ASP A 78 13.81 9.26 -11.92
C ASP A 78 13.62 8.50 -10.59
N PRO A 79 14.55 7.58 -10.23
CA PRO A 79 14.46 6.81 -8.99
C PRO A 79 14.50 7.67 -7.71
N ASN A 80 15.16 8.83 -7.75
CA ASN A 80 15.25 9.71 -6.58
C ASN A 80 13.89 10.31 -6.24
N GLN A 81 13.01 10.50 -7.22
CA GLN A 81 11.67 11.04 -6.97
C GLN A 81 10.79 10.04 -6.21
N ILE A 82 10.89 8.74 -6.52
CA ILE A 82 10.10 7.71 -5.83
C ILE A 82 10.50 7.61 -4.36
N ASP A 83 11.79 7.54 -4.08
CA ASP A 83 12.28 7.56 -2.70
C ASP A 83 11.85 8.85 -1.97
N ALA A 84 11.91 10.00 -2.63
CA ALA A 84 11.47 11.27 -2.06
C ALA A 84 9.94 11.33 -1.80
N ILE A 85 9.13 10.74 -2.68
CA ILE A 85 7.67 10.59 -2.47
C ILE A 85 7.40 9.74 -1.23
N TYR A 86 8.06 8.59 -1.13
CA TYR A 86 7.93 7.70 0.04
C TYR A 86 8.34 8.41 1.33
N ASP A 87 9.50 9.09 1.34
CA ASP A 87 10.00 9.82 2.50
C ASP A 87 9.04 10.94 2.93
N ARG A 88 8.43 11.63 1.97
CA ARG A 88 7.42 12.65 2.26
C ARG A 88 6.17 12.05 2.91
N TYR A 89 5.70 10.89 2.45
CA TYR A 89 4.61 10.18 3.13
C TYR A 89 5.00 9.77 4.55
N CYS A 90 6.22 9.28 4.77
CA CYS A 90 6.70 8.93 6.11
C CYS A 90 6.71 10.12 7.09
N GLN A 91 6.78 11.36 6.60
CA GLN A 91 6.72 12.58 7.43
C GLN A 91 5.27 12.98 7.76
N ASP A 92 4.28 12.55 6.99
CA ASP A 92 2.88 12.88 7.22
C ASP A 92 2.33 12.18 8.48
N GLU A 93 1.51 12.90 9.26
CA GLU A 93 0.99 12.40 10.53
C GLU A 93 -0.04 11.26 10.41
N HIS A 94 -0.59 11.03 9.21
CA HIS A 94 -1.53 9.96 8.94
C HIS A 94 -0.85 8.70 8.41
N CYS A 95 0.40 8.81 7.96
CA CYS A 95 1.09 7.71 7.30
C CYS A 95 1.74 6.74 8.30
N LEU A 96 1.35 5.48 8.23
CA LEU A 96 1.89 4.41 9.08
C LEU A 96 3.32 3.99 8.72
N CYS A 97 3.85 4.35 7.55
CA CYS A 97 5.24 4.05 7.21
C CYS A 97 6.24 4.80 8.10
N GLY A 98 5.87 5.96 8.61
CA GLY A 98 6.73 6.80 9.47
C GLY A 98 6.47 6.65 10.96
N ARG A 99 5.36 6.05 11.36
CA ARG A 99 4.95 6.00 12.77
C ARG A 99 3.99 4.86 13.09
N ASP A 100 3.90 4.53 14.37
CA ASP A 100 2.94 3.58 14.92
C ASP A 100 1.76 4.32 15.53
N TYR A 101 0.59 3.70 15.51
CA TYR A 101 -0.62 4.27 16.09
C TYR A 101 -1.18 3.37 17.18
N LYS A 102 -1.18 3.86 18.42
CA LYS A 102 -1.71 3.11 19.57
C LYS A 102 -3.19 3.39 19.77
N ILE A 103 -3.99 2.33 19.84
CA ILE A 103 -5.44 2.40 19.96
C ILE A 103 -5.96 1.36 20.98
N GLY A 104 -6.29 1.82 22.19
CA GLY A 104 -6.69 0.93 23.28
C GLY A 104 -5.57 -0.05 23.64
N ASP A 105 -5.86 -1.36 23.50
CA ASP A 105 -4.92 -2.46 23.76
C ASP A 105 -4.18 -2.93 22.49
N LYS A 106 -4.24 -2.16 21.41
CA LYS A 106 -3.64 -2.51 20.11
C LYS A 106 -2.69 -1.45 19.63
N VAL A 107 -1.73 -1.87 18.83
CA VAL A 107 -0.84 -0.98 18.07
C VAL A 107 -1.01 -1.30 16.59
N ILE A 108 -1.29 -0.27 15.79
CA ILE A 108 -1.33 -0.37 14.33
C ILE A 108 0.03 0.06 13.81
N ILE A 109 0.67 -0.82 13.08
CA ILE A 109 1.93 -0.59 12.37
C ILE A 109 1.69 -0.83 10.88
N GLY A 110 2.44 -0.20 10.00
CA GLY A 110 2.24 -0.44 8.59
C GLY A 110 3.39 0.06 7.72
N ASP A 111 3.48 -0.51 6.54
CA ASP A 111 4.33 -0.06 5.45
C ASP A 111 3.64 -0.40 4.12
N ALA A 112 4.10 0.17 3.00
CA ALA A 112 3.56 -0.16 1.68
C ALA A 112 3.67 -1.67 1.41
N GLY A 113 4.76 -2.27 1.87
CA GLY A 113 5.19 -3.58 1.40
C GLY A 113 5.72 -3.49 -0.02
N TRP A 114 6.49 -4.49 -0.45
CA TRP A 114 6.94 -4.58 -1.83
C TRP A 114 7.10 -6.04 -2.24
N TYR A 115 7.00 -6.32 -3.53
CA TYR A 115 7.04 -7.68 -4.02
C TYR A 115 8.47 -8.23 -4.16
N ASP A 116 8.59 -9.54 -3.90
CA ASP A 116 9.81 -10.34 -4.02
C ASP A 116 9.68 -11.48 -5.04
N TYR A 117 8.60 -11.44 -5.82
CA TYR A 117 8.22 -12.39 -6.86
C TYR A 117 7.79 -13.79 -6.38
N SER A 118 7.79 -14.07 -5.08
CA SER A 118 7.57 -15.43 -4.57
C SER A 118 6.13 -15.94 -4.69
N PHE A 119 5.15 -15.06 -4.96
CA PHE A 119 3.79 -15.50 -5.29
C PHE A 119 3.62 -15.87 -6.75
N GLY A 120 4.62 -15.60 -7.58
CA GLY A 120 4.65 -16.05 -8.95
C GLY A 120 4.74 -17.57 -9.07
N SER A 121 4.51 -18.06 -10.26
CA SER A 121 4.65 -19.47 -10.60
C SER A 121 6.13 -19.86 -10.77
N GLY A 122 6.53 -21.02 -10.28
CA GLY A 122 7.85 -21.59 -10.53
C GLY A 122 8.13 -21.92 -12.01
N ARG A 123 7.23 -21.57 -12.94
CA ARG A 123 7.43 -21.72 -14.39
C ARG A 123 8.31 -20.62 -15.00
N TYR A 124 8.51 -19.51 -14.29
CA TYR A 124 9.25 -18.35 -14.77
C TYR A 124 10.49 -18.16 -13.91
N SER A 125 11.58 -17.75 -14.54
CA SER A 125 12.83 -17.41 -13.86
C SER A 125 12.75 -16.03 -13.21
N PHE A 126 13.70 -15.74 -12.32
CA PHE A 126 13.85 -14.42 -11.71
C PHE A 126 14.01 -13.32 -12.77
N GLU A 127 14.85 -13.54 -13.78
CA GLU A 127 15.10 -12.60 -14.87
C GLU A 127 13.85 -12.36 -15.74
N GLU A 128 12.96 -13.36 -15.83
CA GLU A 128 11.67 -13.17 -16.49
C GLU A 128 10.74 -12.29 -15.68
N TYR A 129 10.72 -12.44 -14.34
CA TYR A 129 9.95 -11.56 -13.47
C TYR A 129 10.48 -10.12 -13.47
N GLU A 130 11.80 -9.90 -13.49
CA GLU A 130 12.39 -8.57 -13.56
C GLU A 130 11.98 -7.77 -14.80
N LYS A 131 11.62 -8.44 -15.89
CA LYS A 131 11.08 -7.78 -17.09
C LYS A 131 9.70 -7.18 -16.86
N MET A 132 8.97 -7.67 -15.85
CA MET A 132 7.62 -7.21 -15.49
C MET A 132 6.66 -7.16 -16.70
N SER A 133 6.87 -8.05 -17.68
CA SER A 133 6.13 -8.10 -18.95
C SER A 133 5.95 -9.53 -19.42
N LEU A 134 4.70 -9.87 -19.78
CA LEU A 134 4.33 -11.18 -20.33
C LEU A 134 3.24 -11.04 -21.38
N ALA A 135 3.37 -11.72 -22.53
CA ALA A 135 2.36 -11.78 -23.59
C ALA A 135 1.84 -10.39 -24.03
N GLY A 136 2.74 -9.41 -24.16
CA GLY A 136 2.40 -8.05 -24.58
C GLY A 136 1.77 -7.17 -23.52
N ARG A 137 1.59 -7.67 -22.29
CA ARG A 137 1.11 -6.90 -21.13
C ARG A 137 2.29 -6.57 -20.20
N THR A 138 2.45 -5.29 -19.89
CA THR A 138 3.49 -4.79 -18.97
C THR A 138 2.88 -4.37 -17.65
N TRP A 139 3.49 -4.79 -16.53
CA TRP A 139 3.16 -4.30 -15.21
C TRP A 139 3.63 -2.85 -15.07
N GLN A 140 2.72 -1.94 -14.78
CA GLN A 140 3.00 -0.50 -14.89
C GLN A 140 4.07 0.02 -13.92
N ASP A 141 4.27 -0.65 -12.80
CA ASP A 141 5.32 -0.28 -11.85
C ASP A 141 6.71 -0.31 -12.48
N SER A 142 6.96 -1.17 -13.48
CA SER A 142 8.23 -1.19 -14.21
C SER A 142 8.55 0.14 -14.91
N LEU A 143 7.52 0.93 -15.20
CA LEU A 143 7.64 2.22 -15.87
C LEU A 143 7.51 3.41 -14.92
N ARG A 144 6.85 3.22 -13.77
CA ARG A 144 6.40 4.28 -12.88
C ARG A 144 7.07 4.24 -11.50
N ASN A 145 7.60 3.08 -11.08
CA ASN A 145 8.23 2.85 -9.78
C ASN A 145 9.72 2.49 -9.91
N ALA A 146 10.52 3.43 -10.39
CA ALA A 146 11.97 3.27 -10.46
C ALA A 146 12.61 3.66 -9.11
N TRP A 147 12.76 2.69 -8.21
CA TRP A 147 13.44 2.87 -6.93
C TRP A 147 14.96 2.94 -7.09
N THR A 148 15.65 3.56 -6.13
CA THR A 148 17.13 3.48 -6.02
C THR A 148 17.63 2.07 -5.66
N ARG A 149 16.75 1.25 -5.06
CA ARG A 149 16.97 -0.18 -4.81
C ARG A 149 16.19 -1.00 -5.82
N ASP A 150 16.68 -2.20 -6.12
CA ASP A 150 15.88 -3.19 -6.85
C ASP A 150 14.65 -3.65 -6.03
N ASN A 151 13.74 -4.38 -6.65
CA ASN A 151 12.51 -4.81 -6.00
C ASN A 151 12.76 -5.72 -4.78
N LEU A 152 13.74 -6.63 -4.85
CA LEU A 152 14.10 -7.49 -3.72
C LEU A 152 14.69 -6.68 -2.58
N GLY A 153 15.64 -5.80 -2.87
CA GLY A 153 16.25 -4.93 -1.87
C GLY A 153 15.22 -4.00 -1.21
N ARG A 154 14.24 -3.54 -1.97
CA ARG A 154 13.10 -2.75 -1.45
C ARG A 154 12.21 -3.59 -0.54
N SER A 155 11.82 -4.78 -0.99
CA SER A 155 11.01 -5.71 -0.20
C SER A 155 11.69 -6.04 1.13
N GLN A 156 12.95 -6.45 1.12
CA GLN A 156 13.73 -6.77 2.32
C GLN A 156 13.88 -5.57 3.27
N TRP A 157 14.08 -4.37 2.72
CA TRP A 157 14.20 -3.16 3.52
C TRP A 157 12.88 -2.84 4.24
N MET A 158 11.73 -2.91 3.57
CA MET A 158 10.42 -2.67 4.19
C MET A 158 10.10 -3.75 5.23
N LEU A 159 10.40 -5.03 4.94
CA LEU A 159 10.23 -6.12 5.90
C LEU A 159 11.04 -5.86 7.17
N SER A 160 12.34 -5.55 7.05
CA SER A 160 13.19 -5.31 8.22
C SER A 160 12.69 -4.15 9.10
N ARG A 161 12.09 -3.13 8.49
CA ARG A 161 11.44 -2.02 9.22
C ARG A 161 10.22 -2.50 9.99
N LEU A 162 9.36 -3.29 9.36
CA LEU A 162 8.18 -3.87 10.03
C LEU A 162 8.59 -4.80 11.17
N GLU A 163 9.56 -5.70 10.97
CA GLU A 163 10.08 -6.59 12.01
C GLU A 163 10.65 -5.82 13.20
N SER A 164 11.42 -4.77 12.95
CA SER A 164 11.97 -3.92 14.01
C SER A 164 10.85 -3.23 14.82
N ARG A 165 9.79 -2.80 14.15
CA ARG A 165 8.63 -2.18 14.82
C ARG A 165 7.80 -3.21 15.58
N MET A 166 7.62 -4.41 15.04
CA MET A 166 6.96 -5.53 15.75
C MET A 166 7.72 -5.88 17.02
N ALA A 167 9.04 -5.97 16.97
CA ALA A 167 9.89 -6.27 18.11
C ALA A 167 9.81 -5.21 19.23
N ALA A 168 9.41 -3.99 18.93
CA ALA A 168 9.21 -2.94 19.94
C ALA A 168 7.94 -3.12 20.78
N TYR A 169 7.05 -4.04 20.40
CA TYR A 169 5.75 -4.27 21.04
C TYR A 169 5.50 -5.77 21.33
N PRO A 170 6.35 -6.42 22.17
CA PRO A 170 6.29 -7.87 22.37
C PRO A 170 5.00 -8.35 23.06
N ASP A 171 4.37 -7.49 23.85
CA ASP A 171 3.20 -7.83 24.67
C ASP A 171 1.88 -7.22 24.14
N GLU A 172 1.95 -6.37 23.10
CA GLU A 172 0.78 -5.71 22.55
C GLU A 172 0.14 -6.52 21.42
N LYS A 173 -1.16 -6.32 21.25
CA LYS A 173 -1.86 -6.83 20.07
C LYS A 173 -1.54 -5.95 18.86
N LEU A 174 -0.85 -6.52 17.89
CA LEU A 174 -0.49 -5.81 16.67
C LEU A 174 -1.56 -5.96 15.58
N VAL A 175 -1.80 -4.86 14.87
CA VAL A 175 -2.49 -4.85 13.59
C VAL A 175 -1.48 -4.37 12.56
N MET A 176 -1.02 -5.28 11.71
CA MET A 176 -0.11 -4.96 10.62
C MET A 176 -0.91 -4.61 9.37
N VAL A 177 -0.53 -3.51 8.73
CA VAL A 177 -1.17 -3.00 7.51
C VAL A 177 -0.12 -2.92 6.40
N THR A 178 -0.39 -3.61 5.30
CA THR A 178 0.40 -3.50 4.07
C THR A 178 -0.56 -3.32 2.89
N HIS A 179 -0.10 -2.63 1.84
CA HIS A 179 -0.86 -2.58 0.59
C HIS A 179 -0.63 -3.88 -0.21
N MET A 180 0.63 -4.26 -0.41
CA MET A 180 0.92 -5.54 -1.05
C MET A 180 0.43 -6.71 -0.19
N LEU A 181 -0.07 -7.76 -0.85
CA LEU A 181 -0.71 -8.89 -0.18
C LEU A 181 0.28 -9.67 0.71
N PRO A 182 -0.05 -9.93 1.99
CA PRO A 182 0.86 -10.62 2.90
C PRO A 182 0.82 -12.15 2.77
N ILE A 183 -0.21 -12.72 2.15
CA ILE A 183 -0.40 -14.16 2.01
C ILE A 183 -0.87 -14.55 0.61
N LYS A 184 -0.40 -15.71 0.15
CA LYS A 184 -0.63 -16.19 -1.22
C LYS A 184 -2.09 -16.51 -1.53
N GLU A 185 -2.85 -16.88 -0.53
CA GLU A 185 -4.26 -17.24 -0.65
C GLU A 185 -5.14 -16.06 -1.11
N PHE A 186 -4.65 -14.84 -1.01
CA PHE A 186 -5.36 -13.64 -1.49
C PHE A 186 -5.00 -13.26 -2.94
N THR A 187 -4.09 -13.98 -3.57
CA THR A 187 -3.73 -13.72 -4.97
C THR A 187 -4.84 -14.14 -5.93
N VAL A 188 -4.74 -13.67 -7.17
CA VAL A 188 -5.67 -14.07 -8.22
C VAL A 188 -5.52 -15.57 -8.50
N PRO A 189 -6.63 -16.33 -8.66
CA PRO A 189 -6.58 -17.76 -8.94
C PRO A 189 -5.65 -18.11 -10.11
N PRO A 190 -4.77 -19.11 -9.98
CA PRO A 190 -3.71 -19.40 -10.95
C PRO A 190 -4.24 -19.95 -12.29
N GLU A 191 -5.48 -20.37 -12.37
CA GLU A 191 -6.17 -20.79 -13.59
C GLU A 191 -6.55 -19.61 -14.51
N MET A 192 -6.55 -18.39 -14.00
CA MET A 192 -6.79 -17.21 -14.81
C MET A 192 -5.55 -16.88 -15.66
N ALA A 193 -5.77 -16.67 -16.95
CA ALA A 193 -4.69 -16.45 -17.91
C ALA A 193 -3.73 -15.33 -17.49
N ASN A 194 -2.43 -15.62 -17.59
CA ASN A 194 -1.30 -14.75 -17.23
C ASN A 194 -1.11 -14.45 -15.73
N TRP A 195 -2.08 -14.73 -14.86
CA TRP A 195 -1.95 -14.49 -13.43
C TRP A 195 -0.92 -15.37 -12.70
N PRO A 196 -0.58 -16.60 -13.15
CA PRO A 196 0.59 -17.31 -12.63
C PRO A 196 1.91 -16.52 -12.72
N TYR A 197 2.01 -15.57 -13.67
CA TYR A 197 3.11 -14.63 -13.77
C TYR A 197 2.86 -13.37 -12.93
N PHE A 198 1.71 -12.69 -13.13
CA PHE A 198 1.46 -11.38 -12.52
C PHE A 198 1.25 -11.42 -11.01
N ASN A 199 0.87 -12.56 -10.43
CA ASN A 199 0.83 -12.73 -8.98
C ASN A 199 2.18 -12.48 -8.29
N ALA A 200 3.29 -12.57 -9.03
CA ALA A 200 4.62 -12.23 -8.53
C ALA A 200 4.74 -10.77 -8.02
N PHE A 201 3.87 -9.88 -8.48
CA PHE A 201 3.89 -8.45 -8.16
C PHE A 201 2.83 -8.03 -7.12
N LEU A 202 2.20 -9.00 -6.47
CA LEU A 202 1.16 -8.71 -5.47
C LEU A 202 1.63 -8.91 -4.02
N ARG A 203 2.80 -9.53 -3.80
CA ARG A 203 3.26 -9.94 -2.48
C ARG A 203 3.98 -8.83 -1.72
N SER A 204 3.61 -8.67 -0.42
CA SER A 204 4.48 -8.16 0.65
C SER A 204 5.05 -9.33 1.47
N GLN A 205 6.30 -9.26 1.88
CA GLN A 205 6.89 -10.26 2.79
C GLN A 205 6.35 -10.17 4.22
#